data_77eac221cf46c1abc2bae94672076a4b
#
_entry.id   77eac221cf46c1abc2bae94672076a4b
#
_cell.length_a   1.000
_cell.length_b   1.000
_cell.length_c   1.000
_cell.angle_alpha   90.00
_cell.angle_beta   90.00
_cell.angle_gamma   90.00
#
_symmetry.space_group_name_H-M   'P 1'
#
loop_
_entity.id
_entity.type
_entity.pdbx_description
1 polymer ?
#
loop_
_entity_poly.entity_id
_entity_poly.type
_entity_poly.pdbx_seq_one_letter_code
_entity_poly.pdbx_strand_id
1 'polypeptide(L)'
;MVNPTPTQIRQALIDHGVDAQFYKDWDKKGQSWSNGLQACVVHHTSTQSAVNGNGAPSLYWAVNAFAPMMVANQLVGKDRGSNWYLSAGGTYHSGDGGPWNAVGVGTGNVLHWRAWGIEIDDPGQSNTINAYQIEQVGRTLAALWDLCEWPEDGSRIITHGDWTDSGPYLGEKNYGPYRYRKNDTLRQWYDQEFWRNEARKYRLKASTWDGTIPSRSIATKAATEKLKNKASWRVACRLYDLGFRKQKPLAVGKQSFPTAALKLYQESIGIKEDRRDGLPNKTTWIKLFGKDKP
;
A
#
# COMPACT_ATOMS: atom_id res chain seq x y z
N MET A 1 14.11 -4.84 -10.57
CA MET A 1 12.63 -4.81 -10.58
C MET A 1 12.11 -6.09 -9.97
N VAL A 2 11.13 -6.01 -9.10
CA VAL A 2 10.60 -7.16 -8.35
C VAL A 2 9.46 -7.79 -9.15
N ASN A 3 9.45 -9.12 -9.24
CA ASN A 3 8.32 -9.88 -9.76
C ASN A 3 7.68 -10.64 -8.59
N PRO A 4 6.77 -9.99 -7.86
CA PRO A 4 6.25 -10.57 -6.62
C PRO A 4 5.36 -11.78 -6.91
N THR A 5 5.52 -12.80 -6.10
CA THR A 5 4.62 -13.96 -6.12
C THR A 5 3.27 -13.61 -5.49
N PRO A 6 2.18 -14.32 -5.81
CA PRO A 6 0.88 -14.12 -5.16
C PRO A 6 0.95 -14.20 -3.64
N THR A 7 1.77 -15.10 -3.09
CA THR A 7 1.98 -15.22 -1.64
C THR A 7 2.62 -13.96 -1.04
N GLN A 8 3.61 -13.38 -1.71
CA GLN A 8 4.24 -12.14 -1.27
C GLN A 8 3.28 -10.95 -1.33
N ILE A 9 2.49 -10.85 -2.41
CA ILE A 9 1.44 -9.82 -2.52
C ILE A 9 0.44 -9.97 -1.37
N ARG A 10 -0.09 -11.17 -1.15
CA ARG A 10 -1.03 -11.44 -0.05
C ARG A 10 -0.46 -11.04 1.30
N GLN A 11 0.79 -11.41 1.59
CA GLN A 11 1.43 -11.06 2.85
C GLN A 11 1.60 -9.53 3.01
N ALA A 12 2.05 -8.84 1.96
CA ALA A 12 2.18 -7.39 1.98
C ALA A 12 0.84 -6.69 2.26
N LEU A 13 -0.26 -7.15 1.65
CA LEU A 13 -1.59 -6.62 1.91
C LEU A 13 -2.01 -6.81 3.37
N ILE A 14 -1.77 -7.99 3.94
CA ILE A 14 -2.05 -8.29 5.35
C ILE A 14 -1.23 -7.39 6.28
N ASP A 15 0.07 -7.25 6.02
CA ASP A 15 0.99 -6.44 6.83
C ASP A 15 0.59 -4.95 6.85
N HIS A 16 0.00 -4.46 5.75
CA HIS A 16 -0.51 -3.09 5.65
C HIS A 16 -1.97 -2.94 6.14
N GLY A 17 -2.56 -3.99 6.71
CA GLY A 17 -3.91 -3.96 7.28
C GLY A 17 -5.01 -3.74 6.24
N VAL A 18 -4.82 -4.26 5.04
CA VAL A 18 -5.84 -4.23 3.99
C VAL A 18 -6.96 -5.22 4.33
N ASP A 19 -8.21 -4.76 4.22
CA ASP A 19 -9.41 -5.60 4.33
C ASP A 19 -9.65 -6.36 3.01
N ALA A 20 -8.84 -7.40 2.78
CA ALA A 20 -8.76 -8.09 1.50
C ALA A 20 -9.70 -9.29 1.41
N GLN A 21 -10.55 -9.33 0.38
CA GLN A 21 -11.29 -10.51 -0.07
C GLN A 21 -10.61 -11.06 -1.34
N PHE A 22 -10.27 -12.33 -1.35
CA PHE A 22 -9.61 -12.92 -2.52
C PHE A 22 -10.63 -13.70 -3.35
N TYR A 23 -10.79 -13.29 -4.61
CA TYR A 23 -11.66 -13.99 -5.54
C TYR A 23 -11.13 -15.40 -5.83
N LYS A 24 -12.02 -16.33 -6.17
CA LYS A 24 -11.66 -17.73 -6.45
C LYS A 24 -10.50 -17.81 -7.45
N ASP A 25 -9.45 -18.55 -7.09
CA ASP A 25 -8.24 -18.75 -7.92
C ASP A 25 -7.53 -17.45 -8.35
N TRP A 26 -7.66 -16.36 -7.59
CA TRP A 26 -7.04 -15.05 -7.90
C TRP A 26 -5.53 -15.17 -8.14
N ASP A 27 -4.87 -16.07 -7.42
CA ASP A 27 -3.44 -16.32 -7.46
C ASP A 27 -2.97 -17.04 -8.74
N LYS A 28 -3.92 -17.59 -9.50
CA LYS A 28 -3.68 -18.27 -10.80
C LYS A 28 -4.18 -17.43 -11.98
N LYS A 29 -4.81 -16.30 -11.73
CA LYS A 29 -5.40 -15.43 -12.75
C LYS A 29 -4.44 -14.33 -13.18
N GLY A 30 -4.64 -13.88 -14.42
CA GLY A 30 -3.81 -12.87 -15.05
C GLY A 30 -2.58 -13.45 -15.74
N GLN A 31 -1.91 -12.61 -16.51
CA GLN A 31 -0.67 -12.96 -17.17
C GLN A 31 0.54 -12.63 -16.29
N SER A 32 1.66 -13.27 -16.58
CA SER A 32 2.94 -12.93 -15.93
C SER A 32 3.28 -11.46 -16.16
N TRP A 33 3.84 -10.82 -15.14
CA TRP A 33 4.31 -9.45 -15.24
C TRP A 33 5.46 -9.33 -16.24
N SER A 34 5.26 -8.53 -17.28
CA SER A 34 6.33 -8.21 -18.23
C SER A 34 7.35 -7.27 -17.57
N ASN A 35 8.54 -7.77 -17.30
CA ASN A 35 9.60 -7.07 -16.57
C ASN A 35 9.25 -6.71 -15.11
N GLY A 36 8.40 -7.49 -14.45
CA GLY A 36 7.98 -7.30 -13.07
C GLY A 36 6.83 -6.29 -12.90
N LEU A 37 6.31 -6.22 -11.68
CA LEU A 37 5.29 -5.24 -11.30
C LEU A 37 5.95 -3.88 -11.08
N GLN A 38 5.69 -2.93 -11.99
CA GLN A 38 6.42 -1.68 -12.06
C GLN A 38 5.66 -0.49 -11.50
N ALA A 39 4.33 -0.58 -11.44
CA ALA A 39 3.49 0.57 -11.14
C ALA A 39 2.09 0.20 -10.69
N CYS A 40 1.32 1.20 -10.30
CA CYS A 40 -0.11 1.11 -10.01
C CYS A 40 -0.88 2.18 -10.77
N VAL A 41 -2.04 1.79 -11.30
CA VAL A 41 -3.00 2.71 -11.94
C VAL A 41 -4.31 2.65 -11.19
N VAL A 42 -4.79 3.81 -10.72
CA VAL A 42 -6.07 3.94 -10.04
C VAL A 42 -7.15 4.37 -11.02
N HIS A 43 -8.24 3.61 -11.05
CA HIS A 43 -9.41 3.80 -11.91
C HIS A 43 -10.68 3.90 -11.08
N HIS A 44 -11.78 4.23 -11.75
CA HIS A 44 -13.13 4.02 -11.24
C HIS A 44 -14.00 3.30 -12.28
N THR A 45 -14.98 2.55 -11.81
CA THR A 45 -15.81 1.68 -12.67
C THR A 45 -16.80 2.42 -13.54
N SER A 46 -17.07 3.70 -13.29
CA SER A 46 -18.10 4.52 -13.94
C SER A 46 -19.51 3.91 -13.87
N THR A 47 -19.77 3.06 -12.89
CA THR A 47 -21.08 2.41 -12.71
C THR A 47 -21.98 3.26 -11.84
N GLN A 48 -23.19 3.54 -12.32
CA GLN A 48 -24.22 4.30 -11.57
C GLN A 48 -24.95 3.45 -10.53
N SER A 49 -24.80 2.14 -10.56
CA SER A 49 -25.57 1.24 -9.69
C SER A 49 -24.91 1.04 -8.34
N ALA A 50 -25.16 1.95 -7.44
CA ALA A 50 -24.99 1.71 -6.01
C ALA A 50 -26.14 0.84 -5.45
N VAL A 51 -26.55 -0.21 -6.13
CA VAL A 51 -27.73 -0.94 -5.68
C VAL A 51 -27.46 -2.42 -5.79
N ASN A 52 -27.38 -3.07 -4.67
CA ASN A 52 -27.81 -4.46 -4.47
C ASN A 52 -27.16 -5.12 -3.25
N GLY A 53 -26.81 -4.35 -2.20
CA GLY A 53 -26.56 -4.94 -0.89
C GLY A 53 -25.28 -5.76 -0.71
N ASN A 54 -24.39 -5.80 -1.71
CA ASN A 54 -23.12 -6.53 -1.65
C ASN A 54 -21.87 -5.61 -1.59
N GLY A 55 -22.06 -4.30 -1.50
CA GLY A 55 -20.99 -3.31 -1.39
C GLY A 55 -20.06 -3.18 -2.61
N ALA A 56 -20.13 -4.10 -3.58
CA ALA A 56 -19.32 -4.12 -4.80
C ALA A 56 -20.19 -4.47 -6.02
N PRO A 57 -21.08 -3.58 -6.46
CA PRO A 57 -22.03 -3.85 -7.56
C PRO A 57 -21.36 -4.17 -8.89
N SER A 58 -20.16 -3.68 -9.14
CA SER A 58 -19.40 -3.95 -10.36
C SER A 58 -18.61 -5.27 -10.34
N LEU A 59 -18.68 -6.06 -9.29
CA LEU A 59 -17.87 -7.29 -9.17
C LEU A 59 -18.15 -8.29 -10.30
N TYR A 60 -19.42 -8.49 -10.65
CA TYR A 60 -19.79 -9.39 -11.75
C TYR A 60 -19.18 -8.94 -13.07
N TRP A 61 -19.25 -7.66 -13.38
CA TRP A 61 -18.64 -7.07 -14.58
C TRP A 61 -17.12 -7.21 -14.54
N ALA A 62 -16.48 -6.86 -13.44
CA ALA A 62 -15.02 -6.89 -13.30
C ALA A 62 -14.41 -8.29 -13.56
N VAL A 63 -15.16 -9.36 -13.24
CA VAL A 63 -14.69 -10.74 -13.42
C VAL A 63 -15.10 -11.38 -14.73
N ASN A 64 -16.12 -10.86 -15.44
CA ASN A 64 -16.71 -11.51 -16.61
C ASN A 64 -16.55 -10.73 -17.94
N ALA A 65 -16.34 -9.42 -17.89
CA ALA A 65 -16.34 -8.57 -19.10
C ALA A 65 -15.29 -8.97 -20.14
N PHE A 66 -14.14 -9.47 -19.71
CA PHE A 66 -13.05 -9.90 -20.58
C PHE A 66 -12.54 -11.30 -20.24
N ALA A 67 -13.44 -12.19 -19.78
CA ALA A 67 -13.06 -13.56 -19.43
C ALA A 67 -12.29 -14.27 -20.58
N PRO A 68 -11.22 -15.02 -20.29
CA PRO A 68 -10.75 -15.41 -18.96
C PRO A 68 -9.92 -14.38 -18.20
N MET A 69 -9.64 -13.22 -18.79
CA MET A 69 -8.90 -12.13 -18.17
C MET A 69 -9.83 -11.27 -17.31
N MET A 70 -9.29 -10.67 -16.26
CA MET A 70 -10.00 -9.74 -15.42
C MET A 70 -9.86 -8.31 -15.94
N VAL A 71 -10.84 -7.46 -15.62
CA VAL A 71 -10.78 -6.01 -15.93
C VAL A 71 -9.71 -5.33 -15.09
N ALA A 72 -9.52 -5.73 -13.81
CA ALA A 72 -8.55 -5.16 -12.91
C ALA A 72 -7.96 -6.22 -11.98
N ASN A 73 -6.91 -5.85 -11.27
CA ASN A 73 -6.33 -6.67 -10.21
C ASN A 73 -7.15 -6.59 -8.93
N GLN A 74 -7.76 -5.44 -8.69
CA GLN A 74 -8.52 -5.14 -7.48
C GLN A 74 -9.76 -4.33 -7.82
N LEU A 75 -10.87 -4.65 -7.15
CA LEU A 75 -12.10 -3.86 -7.11
C LEU A 75 -12.39 -3.45 -5.68
N VAL A 76 -12.48 -2.15 -5.42
CA VAL A 76 -12.74 -1.58 -4.10
C VAL A 76 -14.19 -1.11 -4.02
N GLY A 77 -15.04 -1.91 -3.39
CA GLY A 77 -16.42 -1.55 -3.11
C GLY A 77 -16.56 -0.58 -1.95
N LYS A 78 -17.81 -0.21 -1.64
CA LYS A 78 -18.13 0.88 -0.69
C LYS A 78 -18.09 0.47 0.79
N ASP A 79 -18.22 -0.82 1.09
CA ASP A 79 -18.39 -1.32 2.45
C ASP A 79 -17.24 -2.24 2.87
N ARG A 80 -17.08 -2.43 4.16
CA ARG A 80 -16.16 -3.43 4.71
C ARG A 80 -16.47 -4.81 4.14
N GLY A 81 -15.42 -5.58 3.80
CA GLY A 81 -15.55 -6.87 3.15
C GLY A 81 -15.87 -6.81 1.65
N SER A 82 -15.89 -5.61 1.04
CA SER A 82 -16.12 -5.44 -0.41
C SER A 82 -14.86 -5.04 -1.19
N ASN A 83 -13.69 -5.21 -0.62
CA ASN A 83 -12.41 -4.98 -1.29
C ASN A 83 -11.88 -6.30 -1.87
N TRP A 84 -12.10 -6.52 -3.15
CA TRP A 84 -11.86 -7.78 -3.85
C TRP A 84 -10.58 -7.78 -4.65
N TYR A 85 -9.74 -8.77 -4.43
CA TYR A 85 -8.53 -9.06 -5.22
C TYR A 85 -8.87 -10.13 -6.25
N LEU A 86 -8.85 -9.74 -7.53
CA LEU A 86 -9.37 -10.52 -8.64
C LEU A 86 -8.30 -11.32 -9.37
N SER A 87 -7.08 -10.77 -9.43
CA SER A 87 -5.96 -11.37 -10.16
C SER A 87 -4.63 -10.94 -9.56
N ALA A 88 -3.69 -11.88 -9.44
CA ALA A 88 -2.31 -11.63 -9.01
C ALA A 88 -1.36 -11.31 -10.18
N GLY A 89 -1.79 -11.44 -11.42
CA GLY A 89 -1.04 -11.16 -12.63
C GLY A 89 -1.65 -10.00 -13.44
N GLY A 90 -1.05 -9.67 -14.57
CA GLY A 90 -1.50 -8.60 -15.45
C GLY A 90 -2.95 -8.78 -15.94
N THR A 91 -3.69 -7.68 -16.03
CA THR A 91 -5.12 -7.61 -16.36
C THR A 91 -5.41 -6.53 -17.39
N TYR A 92 -6.61 -6.51 -17.99
CA TYR A 92 -6.99 -5.56 -19.02
C TYR A 92 -7.57 -4.25 -18.44
N HIS A 93 -6.76 -3.45 -17.74
CA HIS A 93 -7.26 -2.27 -17.03
C HIS A 93 -6.91 -0.91 -17.66
N SER A 94 -5.78 -0.80 -18.38
CA SER A 94 -5.22 0.53 -18.68
C SER A 94 -5.61 1.09 -20.06
N GLY A 95 -6.01 0.25 -21.02
CA GLY A 95 -6.20 0.71 -22.40
C GLY A 95 -4.95 1.35 -23.00
N ASP A 96 -5.13 2.09 -24.10
CA ASP A 96 -4.06 2.83 -24.77
C ASP A 96 -3.77 4.15 -24.04
N GLY A 97 -2.49 4.51 -23.99
CA GLY A 97 -2.03 5.75 -23.38
C GLY A 97 -0.49 5.89 -23.43
N GLY A 98 0.07 6.72 -22.58
CA GLY A 98 1.50 6.93 -22.46
C GLY A 98 2.07 7.93 -23.46
N PRO A 99 3.39 8.14 -23.47
CA PRO A 99 4.41 7.39 -22.71
C PRO A 99 4.40 7.72 -21.22
N TRP A 100 4.83 6.78 -20.40
CA TRP A 100 5.10 7.03 -18.98
C TRP A 100 6.57 6.82 -18.66
N ASN A 101 7.30 7.90 -18.67
CA ASN A 101 8.76 7.89 -18.56
C ASN A 101 9.29 7.35 -17.23
N ALA A 102 8.57 7.58 -16.11
CA ALA A 102 8.97 7.08 -14.79
C ALA A 102 9.10 5.55 -14.72
N VAL A 103 8.38 4.82 -15.58
CA VAL A 103 8.47 3.35 -15.66
C VAL A 103 9.12 2.87 -16.96
N GLY A 104 9.61 3.78 -17.80
CA GLY A 104 10.19 3.40 -19.08
C GLY A 104 9.18 2.74 -20.02
N VAL A 105 7.92 3.14 -19.94
CA VAL A 105 6.84 2.59 -20.75
C VAL A 105 6.54 3.54 -21.91
N GLY A 106 6.55 3.00 -23.13
CA GLY A 106 6.12 3.71 -24.33
C GLY A 106 4.61 3.89 -24.41
N THR A 107 4.12 4.28 -25.57
CA THR A 107 2.70 4.40 -25.88
C THR A 107 2.02 3.04 -26.09
N GLY A 108 0.70 3.00 -25.99
CA GLY A 108 -0.13 1.82 -26.23
C GLY A 108 -0.65 1.15 -24.96
N ASN A 109 -1.10 -0.09 -25.08
CA ASN A 109 -1.75 -0.83 -23.98
C ASN A 109 -0.76 -1.63 -23.09
N VAL A 110 0.49 -1.20 -23.04
CA VAL A 110 1.57 -1.94 -22.38
C VAL A 110 1.47 -1.99 -20.85
N LEU A 111 0.70 -1.11 -20.23
CA LEU A 111 0.51 -1.12 -18.77
C LEU A 111 -0.26 -2.33 -18.25
N HIS A 112 -1.06 -2.99 -19.07
CA HIS A 112 -1.78 -4.21 -18.68
C HIS A 112 -0.86 -5.26 -18.03
N TRP A 113 0.39 -5.33 -18.46
CA TRP A 113 1.36 -6.35 -18.02
C TRP A 113 2.48 -5.79 -17.15
N ARG A 114 2.37 -4.54 -16.72
CA ARG A 114 3.41 -3.85 -15.93
C ARG A 114 2.88 -3.12 -14.72
N ALA A 115 1.58 -2.87 -14.67
CA ALA A 115 0.96 -2.14 -13.58
C ALA A 115 -0.19 -2.90 -12.94
N TRP A 116 -0.34 -2.70 -11.66
CA TRP A 116 -1.49 -3.14 -10.89
C TRP A 116 -2.65 -2.19 -11.14
N GLY A 117 -3.77 -2.69 -11.64
CA GLY A 117 -4.99 -1.92 -11.85
C GLY A 117 -5.91 -2.00 -10.62
N ILE A 118 -6.30 -0.86 -10.10
CA ILE A 118 -7.29 -0.73 -9.02
C ILE A 118 -8.53 -0.05 -9.61
N GLU A 119 -9.65 -0.72 -9.58
CA GLU A 119 -10.97 -0.14 -9.89
C GLU A 119 -11.68 0.22 -8.59
N ILE A 120 -12.08 1.48 -8.45
CA ILE A 120 -12.93 1.93 -7.36
C ILE A 120 -14.37 1.89 -7.84
N ASP A 121 -15.24 1.21 -7.09
CA ASP A 121 -16.66 1.08 -7.45
C ASP A 121 -17.39 2.40 -7.16
N ASP A 122 -17.36 3.30 -8.16
CA ASP A 122 -17.89 4.65 -8.08
C ASP A 122 -18.35 5.15 -9.47
N PRO A 123 -19.45 5.93 -9.57
CA PRO A 123 -19.89 6.48 -10.84
C PRO A 123 -18.96 7.52 -11.47
N GLY A 124 -18.03 8.09 -10.71
CA GLY A 124 -17.07 9.09 -11.19
C GLY A 124 -17.66 10.45 -11.56
N GLN A 125 -18.93 10.70 -11.24
CA GLN A 125 -19.64 11.92 -11.62
C GLN A 125 -19.61 13.01 -10.54
N SER A 126 -19.19 12.67 -9.33
CA SER A 126 -19.11 13.55 -8.18
C SER A 126 -18.11 12.99 -7.18
N ASN A 127 -17.73 13.78 -6.18
CA ASN A 127 -16.85 13.34 -5.08
C ASN A 127 -17.58 12.36 -4.14
N THR A 128 -17.83 11.14 -4.59
CA THR A 128 -18.63 10.11 -3.91
C THR A 128 -17.83 8.94 -3.36
N ILE A 129 -16.52 8.91 -3.60
CA ILE A 129 -15.62 7.93 -3.00
C ILE A 129 -15.60 8.15 -1.48
N ASN A 130 -15.91 7.11 -0.72
CA ASN A 130 -15.99 7.21 0.73
C ASN A 130 -14.63 6.94 1.41
N ALA A 131 -14.57 7.25 2.73
CA ALA A 131 -13.36 7.11 3.52
C ALA A 131 -12.80 5.68 3.54
N TYR A 132 -13.67 4.65 3.52
CA TYR A 132 -13.24 3.26 3.46
C TYR A 132 -12.55 2.95 2.13
N GLN A 133 -13.11 3.36 1.00
CA GLN A 133 -12.50 3.16 -0.31
C GLN A 133 -11.13 3.85 -0.40
N ILE A 134 -11.04 5.11 0.06
CA ILE A 134 -9.78 5.87 0.10
C ILE A 134 -8.74 5.14 0.94
N GLU A 135 -9.13 4.68 2.14
CA GLU A 135 -8.25 3.94 3.03
C GLU A 135 -7.74 2.65 2.38
N GLN A 136 -8.62 1.83 1.79
CA GLN A 136 -8.24 0.55 1.21
C GLN A 136 -7.34 0.71 -0.02
N VAL A 137 -7.59 1.69 -0.86
CA VAL A 137 -6.71 2.04 -1.98
C VAL A 137 -5.35 2.49 -1.44
N GLY A 138 -5.32 3.44 -0.49
CA GLY A 138 -4.08 3.93 0.11
C GLY A 138 -3.22 2.82 0.73
N ARG A 139 -3.84 1.89 1.46
CA ARG A 139 -3.16 0.72 2.05
C ARG A 139 -2.62 -0.24 0.98
N THR A 140 -3.38 -0.50 -0.08
CA THR A 140 -2.92 -1.35 -1.19
C THR A 140 -1.75 -0.72 -1.93
N LEU A 141 -1.83 0.58 -2.24
CA LEU A 141 -0.74 1.31 -2.87
C LEU A 141 0.54 1.28 -2.02
N ALA A 142 0.40 1.45 -0.70
CA ALA A 142 1.52 1.35 0.24
C ALA A 142 2.14 -0.05 0.26
N ALA A 143 1.30 -1.09 0.30
CA ALA A 143 1.74 -2.49 0.29
C ALA A 143 2.56 -2.83 -0.95
N LEU A 144 2.08 -2.43 -2.13
CA LEU A 144 2.77 -2.65 -3.39
C LEU A 144 4.04 -1.80 -3.51
N TRP A 145 3.99 -0.56 -3.04
CA TRP A 145 5.16 0.33 -3.01
C TRP A 145 6.30 -0.28 -2.19
N ASP A 146 6.00 -0.74 -0.97
CA ASP A 146 6.99 -1.34 -0.08
C ASP A 146 7.46 -2.71 -0.60
N LEU A 147 6.55 -3.55 -1.12
CA LEU A 147 6.88 -4.87 -1.69
C LEU A 147 7.78 -4.78 -2.91
N CYS A 148 7.51 -3.82 -3.79
CA CYS A 148 8.23 -3.66 -5.06
C CYS A 148 9.40 -2.67 -4.97
N GLU A 149 9.66 -2.10 -3.78
CA GLU A 149 10.74 -1.13 -3.53
C GLU A 149 10.72 0.03 -4.53
N TRP A 150 9.52 0.58 -4.79
CA TRP A 150 9.39 1.68 -5.72
C TRP A 150 10.05 2.96 -5.21
N PRO A 151 10.46 3.90 -6.10
CA PRO A 151 11.08 5.16 -5.71
C PRO A 151 10.23 5.97 -4.71
N GLU A 152 10.89 6.66 -3.79
CA GLU A 152 10.25 7.44 -2.72
C GLU A 152 9.43 8.64 -3.23
N ASP A 153 9.66 9.07 -4.48
CA ASP A 153 8.92 10.16 -5.12
C ASP A 153 7.46 9.81 -5.45
N GLY A 154 7.10 8.51 -5.38
CA GLY A 154 5.76 8.03 -5.72
C GLY A 154 5.46 7.99 -7.22
N SER A 155 6.46 8.19 -8.08
CA SER A 155 6.30 8.23 -9.54
C SER A 155 5.69 6.97 -10.16
N ARG A 156 5.60 5.88 -9.38
CA ARG A 156 4.99 4.60 -9.79
C ARG A 156 3.48 4.52 -9.55
N ILE A 157 2.86 5.58 -9.04
CA ILE A 157 1.42 5.67 -8.79
C ILE A 157 0.84 6.79 -9.65
N ILE A 158 -0.10 6.45 -10.51
CA ILE A 158 -0.85 7.39 -11.36
C ILE A 158 -2.33 7.06 -11.38
N THR A 159 -3.13 7.98 -11.88
CA THR A 159 -4.52 7.71 -12.25
C THR A 159 -4.62 7.31 -13.73
N HIS A 160 -5.74 6.71 -14.11
CA HIS A 160 -6.00 6.39 -15.52
C HIS A 160 -6.01 7.65 -16.39
N GLY A 161 -6.56 8.77 -15.87
CA GLY A 161 -6.54 10.04 -16.58
C GLY A 161 -5.11 10.52 -16.88
N ASP A 162 -4.18 10.38 -15.92
CA ASP A 162 -2.78 10.75 -16.15
C ASP A 162 -2.13 9.87 -17.24
N TRP A 163 -2.48 8.59 -17.29
CA TRP A 163 -2.02 7.67 -18.32
C TRP A 163 -2.54 8.04 -19.70
N THR A 164 -3.82 8.31 -19.83
CA THR A 164 -4.46 8.67 -21.11
C THR A 164 -4.05 10.05 -21.60
N ASP A 165 -3.82 10.99 -20.69
CA ASP A 165 -3.42 12.37 -21.01
C ASP A 165 -1.93 12.50 -21.34
N SER A 166 -1.09 11.56 -20.95
CA SER A 166 0.36 11.62 -21.20
C SER A 166 0.79 11.16 -22.59
N GLY A 167 -0.13 10.69 -23.40
CA GLY A 167 0.17 10.15 -24.72
C GLY A 167 0.06 11.13 -25.89
N PRO A 168 0.70 10.84 -27.03
CA PRO A 168 0.63 11.64 -28.26
C PRO A 168 -0.78 11.69 -28.84
N TYR A 169 -1.70 10.93 -28.31
CA TYR A 169 -3.10 10.84 -28.74
C TYR A 169 -4.00 11.98 -28.26
N LEU A 170 -3.47 12.90 -27.44
CA LEU A 170 -4.19 14.10 -26.96
C LEU A 170 -4.66 15.07 -28.06
N GLY A 171 -4.34 14.87 -29.30
CA GLY A 171 -4.74 15.74 -30.42
C GLY A 171 -5.37 15.01 -31.59
N GLU A 172 -5.28 13.70 -31.66
CA GLU A 172 -5.73 12.97 -32.83
C GLU A 172 -7.23 12.68 -32.79
N LYS A 173 -7.95 13.31 -33.73
CA LYS A 173 -9.40 13.19 -33.97
C LYS A 173 -9.87 11.77 -34.35
N ASN A 174 -8.99 10.78 -34.44
CA ASN A 174 -9.24 9.50 -35.08
C ASN A 174 -9.63 8.34 -34.15
N TYR A 175 -9.56 8.54 -32.84
CA TYR A 175 -10.18 7.59 -31.93
C TYR A 175 -11.66 7.96 -31.75
N GLY A 176 -12.53 7.29 -32.44
CA GLY A 176 -13.98 7.52 -32.51
C GLY A 176 -14.69 7.75 -31.15
N PRO A 177 -16.00 7.61 -31.07
CA PRO A 177 -16.81 8.00 -29.89
C PRO A 177 -16.37 7.40 -28.55
N TYR A 178 -15.42 6.48 -28.55
CA TYR A 178 -14.85 5.87 -27.34
C TYR A 178 -13.92 6.80 -26.53
N ARG A 179 -13.37 7.85 -27.13
CA ARG A 179 -12.51 8.83 -26.48
C ARG A 179 -13.20 9.58 -25.35
N TYR A 180 -14.51 9.83 -25.47
CA TYR A 180 -15.32 10.51 -24.46
C TYR A 180 -15.82 9.60 -23.34
N ARG A 181 -15.70 8.27 -23.47
CA ARG A 181 -16.13 7.32 -22.44
C ARG A 181 -15.12 7.11 -21.33
N LYS A 182 -13.89 7.55 -21.52
CA LYS A 182 -12.81 7.43 -20.53
C LYS A 182 -12.41 8.78 -19.94
N ASN A 183 -13.33 9.75 -19.86
CA ASN A 183 -13.16 10.84 -18.94
C ASN A 183 -13.14 10.25 -17.53
N ASP A 184 -11.94 9.86 -17.11
CA ASP A 184 -11.68 9.49 -15.72
C ASP A 184 -11.74 10.78 -14.91
N THR A 185 -12.98 11.19 -14.60
CA THR A 185 -13.29 12.39 -13.82
C THR A 185 -12.78 12.28 -12.40
N LEU A 186 -12.38 11.07 -11.98
CA LEU A 186 -11.74 10.82 -10.67
C LEU A 186 -10.57 11.77 -10.44
N ARG A 187 -9.76 12.06 -11.46
CA ARG A 187 -8.63 12.97 -11.42
C ARG A 187 -9.01 14.40 -10.98
N GLN A 188 -10.21 14.84 -11.19
CA GLN A 188 -10.65 16.19 -10.77
C GLN A 188 -10.69 16.34 -9.24
N TRP A 189 -10.92 15.24 -8.52
CA TRP A 189 -11.01 15.22 -7.05
C TRP A 189 -9.86 14.46 -6.39
N TYR A 190 -9.31 13.47 -7.10
CA TYR A 190 -8.33 12.53 -6.59
C TYR A 190 -7.22 12.31 -7.61
N ASP A 191 -6.34 13.30 -7.76
CA ASP A 191 -5.20 13.22 -8.67
C ASP A 191 -4.13 12.23 -8.18
N GLN A 192 -3.10 12.06 -8.99
CA GLN A 192 -1.98 11.17 -8.63
C GLN A 192 -1.30 11.56 -7.33
N GLU A 193 -1.20 12.86 -7.01
CA GLU A 193 -0.54 13.30 -5.77
C GLU A 193 -1.41 13.02 -4.55
N PHE A 194 -2.74 13.13 -4.67
CA PHE A 194 -3.66 12.67 -3.64
C PHE A 194 -3.39 11.19 -3.30
N TRP A 195 -3.35 10.29 -4.30
CA TRP A 195 -3.13 8.87 -4.07
C TRP A 195 -1.73 8.55 -3.54
N ARG A 196 -0.71 9.28 -3.98
CA ARG A 196 0.65 9.18 -3.42
C ARG A 196 0.68 9.55 -1.95
N ASN A 197 -0.03 10.62 -1.57
CA ASN A 197 -0.11 11.06 -0.19
C ASN A 197 -0.93 10.09 0.68
N GLU A 198 -2.02 9.51 0.15
CA GLU A 198 -2.74 8.45 0.85
C GLU A 198 -1.83 7.22 1.07
N ALA A 199 -1.14 6.76 0.04
CA ALA A 199 -0.19 5.66 0.18
C ALA A 199 0.89 5.93 1.24
N ARG A 200 1.48 7.14 1.25
CA ARG A 200 2.51 7.53 2.23
C ARG A 200 2.06 7.41 3.69
N LYS A 201 0.76 7.56 3.97
CA LYS A 201 0.20 7.40 5.32
C LYS A 201 0.32 5.97 5.85
N TYR A 202 0.25 4.99 4.97
CA TYR A 202 0.19 3.58 5.30
C TYR A 202 1.47 2.81 4.98
N ARG A 203 2.46 3.44 4.34
CA ARG A 203 3.74 2.78 4.09
C ARG A 203 4.35 2.31 5.40
N LEU A 204 4.70 1.04 5.42
CA LEU A 204 5.56 0.53 6.47
C LEU A 204 6.90 1.19 6.24
N LYS A 205 7.26 2.10 7.14
CA LYS A 205 8.58 2.72 7.08
C LYS A 205 9.59 1.59 6.99
N ALA A 206 10.46 1.63 5.98
CA ALA A 206 11.52 0.63 5.84
C ALA A 206 12.13 0.40 7.21
N SER A 207 12.06 -0.85 7.70
CA SER A 207 12.45 -1.16 9.06
C SER A 207 13.84 -0.59 9.30
N THR A 208 13.94 0.36 10.21
CA THR A 208 15.23 0.90 10.62
C THR A 208 15.96 -0.07 11.54
N TRP A 209 15.23 -1.09 12.02
CA TRP A 209 15.76 -2.13 12.87
C TRP A 209 16.44 -3.23 12.06
N ASP A 210 17.66 -3.56 12.45
CA ASP A 210 18.50 -4.56 11.76
C ASP A 210 18.08 -6.03 12.03
N GLY A 211 16.88 -6.27 12.57
CA GLY A 211 16.38 -7.60 12.92
C GLY A 211 17.04 -8.21 14.15
N THR A 212 18.11 -7.61 14.67
CA THR A 212 18.85 -8.16 15.83
C THR A 212 18.17 -7.76 17.14
N ILE A 213 17.74 -8.75 17.92
CA ILE A 213 17.21 -8.53 19.27
C ILE A 213 18.37 -8.20 20.21
N PRO A 214 18.40 -7.00 20.82
CA PRO A 214 19.43 -6.69 21.81
C PRO A 214 19.19 -7.47 23.10
N SER A 215 20.25 -7.69 23.89
CA SER A 215 20.11 -8.21 25.26
C SER A 215 19.28 -7.24 26.09
N ARG A 216 18.30 -7.75 26.84
CA ARG A 216 17.43 -6.96 27.70
C ARG A 216 18.23 -6.31 28.83
N SER A 217 19.19 -7.02 29.41
CA SER A 217 20.08 -6.50 30.48
C SER A 217 20.94 -5.32 29.98
N ILE A 218 21.51 -5.42 28.77
CA ILE A 218 22.28 -4.32 28.16
C ILE A 218 21.35 -3.13 27.86
N ALA A 219 20.13 -3.36 27.41
CA ALA A 219 19.17 -2.30 27.16
C ALA A 219 18.67 -1.64 28.44
N THR A 220 18.47 -2.40 29.53
CA THR A 220 18.13 -1.87 30.85
C THR A 220 19.27 -0.99 31.41
N LYS A 221 20.51 -1.47 31.32
CA LYS A 221 21.68 -0.66 31.67
C LYS A 221 21.75 0.63 30.84
N ALA A 222 21.53 0.53 29.56
CA ALA A 222 21.51 1.70 28.67
C ALA A 222 20.41 2.70 29.05
N ALA A 223 19.25 2.23 29.50
CA ALA A 223 18.13 3.10 29.92
C ALA A 223 18.47 3.80 31.26
N THR A 224 18.98 3.08 32.25
CA THR A 224 19.31 3.62 33.59
C THR A 224 20.50 4.54 33.55
N GLU A 225 21.54 4.20 32.81
CA GLU A 225 22.79 4.98 32.72
C GLU A 225 22.76 5.99 31.54
N LYS A 226 21.65 6.16 30.84
CA LYS A 226 21.49 7.05 29.69
C LYS A 226 22.53 6.81 28.59
N LEU A 227 22.93 5.58 28.38
CA LEU A 227 23.97 5.23 27.42
C LEU A 227 23.47 5.34 25.97
N LYS A 228 24.35 5.82 25.10
CA LYS A 228 24.14 5.90 23.66
C LYS A 228 24.83 4.71 22.98
N ASN A 229 24.24 3.53 23.02
CA ASN A 229 24.84 2.30 22.50
C ASN A 229 23.95 1.64 21.41
N LYS A 230 24.43 0.52 20.88
CA LYS A 230 23.71 -0.24 19.84
C LYS A 230 22.38 -0.81 20.34
N ALA A 231 22.25 -1.14 21.63
CA ALA A 231 20.98 -1.59 22.21
C ALA A 231 19.96 -0.45 22.25
N SER A 232 20.33 0.77 22.67
CA SER A 232 19.49 1.96 22.64
C SER A 232 19.01 2.27 21.21
N TRP A 233 19.91 2.15 20.24
CA TRP A 233 19.59 2.36 18.84
C TRP A 233 18.57 1.33 18.34
N ARG A 234 18.75 0.03 18.59
CA ARG A 234 17.85 -1.05 18.17
C ARG A 234 16.43 -0.91 18.76
N VAL A 235 16.34 -0.56 20.03
CA VAL A 235 15.06 -0.29 20.69
C VAL A 235 14.37 0.92 20.06
N ALA A 236 15.13 1.99 19.77
CA ALA A 236 14.60 3.17 19.12
C ALA A 236 14.11 2.89 17.70
N CYS A 237 14.85 2.08 16.91
CA CYS A 237 14.44 1.63 15.59
C CYS A 237 13.12 0.84 15.66
N ARG A 238 13.04 -0.15 16.53
CA ARG A 238 11.84 -0.96 16.67
C ARG A 238 10.62 -0.15 17.10
N LEU A 239 10.76 0.78 18.04
CA LEU A 239 9.67 1.67 18.45
C LEU A 239 9.27 2.69 17.38
N TYR A 240 10.23 3.12 16.55
CA TYR A 240 9.96 3.95 15.40
C TYR A 240 9.17 3.18 14.35
N ASP A 241 9.58 1.95 14.02
CA ASP A 241 8.90 1.08 13.06
C ASP A 241 7.46 0.75 13.51
N LEU A 242 7.23 0.61 14.81
CA LEU A 242 5.91 0.38 15.40
C LEU A 242 5.07 1.67 15.60
N GLY A 243 5.58 2.84 15.21
CA GLY A 243 4.85 4.11 15.31
C GLY A 243 4.85 4.79 16.68
N PHE A 244 5.52 4.22 17.70
CA PHE A 244 5.61 4.81 19.04
C PHE A 244 6.63 5.94 19.16
N ARG A 245 7.38 6.19 18.11
CA ARG A 245 8.35 7.27 18.03
C ARG A 245 8.17 8.04 16.71
N LYS A 246 7.98 9.36 16.81
CA LYS A 246 7.77 10.24 15.64
C LYS A 246 9.07 10.52 14.86
N GLN A 247 10.21 10.58 15.55
CA GLN A 247 11.48 10.93 14.92
C GLN A 247 12.28 9.68 14.57
N LYS A 248 12.86 9.65 13.37
CA LYS A 248 13.79 8.60 12.94
C LYS A 248 14.96 8.48 13.95
N PRO A 249 15.40 7.28 14.31
CA PRO A 249 16.55 7.10 15.19
C PRO A 249 17.81 7.74 14.63
N LEU A 250 18.59 8.33 15.51
CA LEU A 250 19.93 8.82 15.18
C LEU A 250 20.86 7.64 14.86
N ALA A 251 22.05 7.92 14.32
CA ALA A 251 23.04 6.89 14.04
C ALA A 251 23.43 6.10 15.32
N VAL A 252 23.89 4.87 15.14
CA VAL A 252 24.43 4.03 16.21
C VAL A 252 25.49 4.80 17.01
N GLY A 253 25.39 4.75 18.33
CA GLY A 253 26.27 5.50 19.24
C GLY A 253 25.87 6.96 19.49
N LYS A 254 24.90 7.50 18.73
CA LYS A 254 24.35 8.85 18.96
C LYS A 254 22.93 8.81 19.55
N GLN A 255 22.26 7.66 19.48
CA GLN A 255 20.89 7.48 19.93
C GLN A 255 20.85 7.19 21.44
N SER A 256 20.20 8.07 22.21
CA SER A 256 19.83 7.80 23.60
C SER A 256 18.70 6.77 23.68
N PHE A 257 18.61 6.07 24.83
CA PHE A 257 17.54 5.12 25.06
C PHE A 257 16.16 5.82 24.98
N PRO A 258 15.17 5.27 24.23
CA PRO A 258 13.91 5.93 23.96
C PRO A 258 12.85 5.70 25.04
N THR A 259 13.14 6.07 26.29
CA THR A 259 12.30 5.82 27.49
C THR A 259 10.84 6.28 27.29
N ALA A 260 10.64 7.50 26.79
CA ALA A 260 9.28 8.03 26.58
C ALA A 260 8.48 7.21 25.57
N ALA A 261 9.10 6.82 24.45
CA ALA A 261 8.44 5.98 23.43
C ALA A 261 8.15 4.57 23.98
N LEU A 262 9.03 4.03 24.82
CA LEU A 262 8.82 2.73 25.44
C LEU A 262 7.68 2.75 26.48
N LYS A 263 7.49 3.85 27.20
CA LYS A 263 6.30 4.06 28.06
C LYS A 263 4.99 4.01 27.28
N LEU A 264 4.93 4.73 26.16
CA LEU A 264 3.76 4.69 25.27
C LEU A 264 3.49 3.29 24.74
N TYR A 265 4.54 2.57 24.37
CA TYR A 265 4.41 1.16 23.97
C TYR A 265 3.92 0.28 25.13
N GLN A 266 4.44 0.44 26.33
CA GLN A 266 3.99 -0.29 27.52
C GLN A 266 2.51 -0.05 27.82
N GLU A 267 2.05 1.17 27.63
CA GLU A 267 0.62 1.51 27.73
C GLU A 267 -0.22 0.76 26.70
N SER A 268 0.19 0.79 25.44
CA SER A 268 -0.54 0.15 24.35
C SER A 268 -0.70 -1.37 24.50
N ILE A 269 0.24 -2.02 25.19
CA ILE A 269 0.20 -3.46 25.47
C ILE A 269 -0.41 -3.83 26.82
N GLY A 270 -1.04 -2.85 27.49
CA GLY A 270 -1.81 -3.05 28.73
C GLY A 270 -0.97 -3.17 30.00
N ILE A 271 0.25 -2.64 30.02
CA ILE A 271 1.02 -2.54 31.28
C ILE A 271 0.35 -1.50 32.18
N LYS A 272 0.15 -1.84 33.47
CA LYS A 272 -0.42 -0.92 34.46
C LYS A 272 0.43 0.32 34.66
N GLU A 273 -0.20 1.44 34.99
CA GLU A 273 0.43 2.76 35.08
C GLU A 273 1.65 2.79 36.03
N ASP A 274 1.52 2.15 37.19
CA ASP A 274 2.59 2.02 38.19
C ASP A 274 3.82 1.25 37.71
N ARG A 275 3.70 0.52 36.59
CA ARG A 275 4.78 -0.27 35.96
C ARG A 275 5.21 0.25 34.61
N ARG A 276 4.71 1.40 34.18
CA ARG A 276 5.09 2.06 32.90
C ARG A 276 6.30 2.97 33.14
N ASP A 277 7.40 2.37 33.51
CA ASP A 277 8.65 3.09 33.85
C ASP A 277 9.49 3.44 32.62
N GLY A 278 9.17 2.89 31.45
CA GLY A 278 9.97 3.02 30.23
C GLY A 278 11.26 2.21 30.29
N LEU A 279 11.34 1.24 31.22
CA LEU A 279 12.45 0.30 31.30
C LEU A 279 12.10 -1.04 30.65
N PRO A 280 13.09 -1.75 30.10
CA PRO A 280 12.88 -3.04 29.47
C PRO A 280 12.59 -4.14 30.50
N ASN A 281 11.33 -4.44 30.77
CA ASN A 281 10.94 -5.64 31.52
C ASN A 281 10.70 -6.83 30.58
N LYS A 282 10.62 -8.06 31.13
CA LYS A 282 10.47 -9.29 30.36
C LYS A 282 9.22 -9.28 29.48
N THR A 283 8.08 -8.87 30.01
CA THR A 283 6.81 -8.81 29.26
C THR A 283 6.89 -7.81 28.10
N THR A 284 7.38 -6.61 28.35
CA THR A 284 7.61 -5.59 27.33
C THR A 284 8.56 -6.12 26.24
N TRP A 285 9.63 -6.82 26.65
CA TRP A 285 10.63 -7.34 25.71
C TRP A 285 10.08 -8.42 24.79
N ILE A 286 9.36 -9.39 25.35
CA ILE A 286 8.71 -10.46 24.56
C ILE A 286 7.70 -9.86 23.55
N LYS A 287 6.88 -8.91 23.99
CA LYS A 287 5.90 -8.29 23.09
C LYS A 287 6.56 -7.39 22.03
N LEU A 288 7.65 -6.71 22.35
CA LEU A 288 8.35 -5.81 21.43
C LEU A 288 9.14 -6.58 20.35
N PHE A 289 9.78 -7.70 20.72
CA PHE A 289 10.72 -8.43 19.86
C PHE A 289 10.32 -9.88 19.57
N GLY A 290 9.18 -10.35 20.08
CA GLY A 290 8.70 -11.73 19.89
C GLY A 290 9.33 -12.77 20.82
N LYS A 291 10.46 -12.47 21.48
CA LYS A 291 11.13 -13.36 22.43
C LYS A 291 11.96 -12.58 23.47
N ASP A 292 12.21 -13.21 24.63
CA ASP A 292 13.15 -12.67 25.61
C ASP A 292 14.60 -13.04 25.22
N LYS A 293 15.48 -12.07 25.29
CA LYS A 293 16.93 -12.24 25.22
C LYS A 293 17.50 -11.50 26.43
N PRO A 294 17.70 -12.23 27.53
CA PRO A 294 18.10 -11.66 28.82
C PRO A 294 19.45 -10.94 28.80
#